data_c8264480b07caba0db19fa125a6a8151
#
_entry.id   c8264480b07caba0db19fa125a6a8151
#
_cell.length_a   1.000
_cell.length_b   1.000
_cell.length_c   1.000
_cell.angle_alpha   90.00
_cell.angle_beta   90.00
_cell.angle_gamma   90.00
#
_symmetry.space_group_name_H-M   'P 1'
#
loop_
_entity.id
_entity.type
_entity.pdbx_description
1 polymer ?
#
loop_
_entity_poly.entity_id
_entity_poly.type
_entity_poly.pdbx_seq_one_letter_code
_entity_poly.pdbx_strand_id
1 'polypeptide(L)'
;MRFSANLGFLWTDRSLPDAIHAAKAAGFDAVECHWPYAFKAADVKKALDHTGLAMLGLNTSRGDVAGGENGLSALPNRQDDARAAIDEALHYACLIGAKAVHVMAGFAHGPDAHNTFTSNLRYATQKASRHGVNILIEPLNHYDAKGYFLSTTAQAANIIEEVAAPNLKLMFDCYHVQLMEGDLTHRLSTLMPLIGHIQFASVPDRGTPDHGEVNFXHVFDHIAQLGWEKPLGAEYKPHTNTEQTLNWMKNLR
;
A
#
# COMPACT_ATOMS: atom_id res chain seq x y z
N MET A 1 16.64 2.97 10.50
CA MET A 1 15.47 2.86 9.60
C MET A 1 14.20 2.84 10.42
N ARG A 2 13.07 3.40 9.91
CA ARG A 2 11.76 3.35 10.60
C ARG A 2 10.84 2.40 9.85
N PHE A 3 9.96 1.71 10.58
CA PHE A 3 9.08 0.70 9.98
C PHE A 3 7.62 0.93 10.33
N SER A 4 6.74 0.65 9.36
CA SER A 4 5.29 0.63 9.49
C SER A 4 4.82 -0.82 9.48
N ALA A 5 3.89 -1.18 10.36
CA ALA A 5 3.27 -2.51 10.33
C ALA A 5 2.07 -2.49 9.40
N ASN A 6 2.02 -3.42 8.43
CA ASN A 6 0.82 -3.59 7.60
C ASN A 6 -0.16 -4.51 8.33
N LEU A 7 -1.23 -3.92 8.86
CA LEU A 7 -2.23 -4.64 9.66
C LEU A 7 -3.24 -5.42 8.81
N GLY A 8 -3.04 -5.43 7.49
CA GLY A 8 -3.74 -6.36 6.61
C GLY A 8 -3.15 -7.76 6.62
N PHE A 9 -1.89 -7.90 7.11
CA PHE A 9 -1.22 -9.20 7.25
C PHE A 9 -0.77 -9.47 8.69
N LEU A 10 -0.34 -8.45 9.42
CA LEU A 10 0.17 -8.62 10.77
C LEU A 10 -0.98 -8.47 11.78
N TRP A 11 -1.01 -9.33 12.78
CA TRP A 11 -2.04 -9.35 13.84
C TRP A 11 -3.47 -9.44 13.29
N THR A 12 -3.68 -10.23 12.23
CA THR A 12 -5.01 -10.40 11.64
C THR A 12 -6.00 -11.17 12.53
N ASP A 13 -5.50 -11.74 13.62
CA ASP A 13 -6.31 -12.39 14.66
C ASP A 13 -6.94 -11.38 15.65
N ARG A 14 -6.66 -10.07 15.48
CA ARG A 14 -7.13 -9.01 16.39
C ARG A 14 -8.03 -8.02 15.66
N SER A 15 -8.80 -7.25 16.43
CA SER A 15 -9.48 -6.09 15.86
C SER A 15 -8.44 -5.07 15.39
N LEU A 16 -8.79 -4.21 14.42
CA LEU A 16 -7.85 -3.20 13.94
C LEU A 16 -7.35 -2.28 15.06
N PRO A 17 -8.22 -1.76 15.99
CA PRO A 17 -7.69 -1.01 17.12
C PRO A 17 -6.71 -1.79 18.00
N ASP A 18 -6.98 -3.08 18.26
CA ASP A 18 -6.07 -3.90 19.08
C ASP A 18 -4.75 -4.17 18.33
N ALA A 19 -4.80 -4.37 17.01
CA ALA A 19 -3.60 -4.54 16.19
C ALA A 19 -2.72 -3.28 16.21
N ILE A 20 -3.33 -2.08 16.22
CA ILE A 20 -2.60 -0.81 16.36
C ILE A 20 -1.83 -0.79 17.70
N HIS A 21 -2.48 -1.18 18.80
CA HIS A 21 -1.80 -1.26 20.11
C HIS A 21 -0.67 -2.29 20.08
N ALA A 22 -0.89 -3.45 19.45
CA ALA A 22 0.14 -4.48 19.33
C ALA A 22 1.35 -3.99 18.52
N ALA A 23 1.11 -3.29 17.42
CA ALA A 23 2.20 -2.71 16.60
C ALA A 23 3.03 -1.72 17.41
N LYS A 24 2.38 -0.87 18.23
CA LYS A 24 3.07 0.05 19.13
C LYS A 24 3.93 -0.68 20.14
N ALA A 25 3.36 -1.70 20.78
CA ALA A 25 4.07 -2.51 21.79
C ALA A 25 5.27 -3.24 21.18
N ALA A 26 5.17 -3.63 19.90
CA ALA A 26 6.23 -4.30 19.15
C ALA A 26 7.33 -3.34 18.67
N GLY A 27 7.12 -2.02 18.79
CA GLY A 27 8.14 -1.02 18.45
C GLY A 27 8.06 -0.49 17.02
N PHE A 28 6.94 -0.69 16.34
CA PHE A 28 6.75 -0.07 15.02
C PHE A 28 6.57 1.45 15.16
N ASP A 29 6.97 2.17 14.12
CA ASP A 29 6.96 3.65 14.09
C ASP A 29 5.68 4.20 13.45
N ALA A 30 4.93 3.37 12.72
CA ALA A 30 3.68 3.71 12.04
C ALA A 30 2.91 2.43 11.76
N VAL A 31 1.70 2.59 11.25
CA VAL A 31 0.88 1.46 10.77
C VAL A 31 0.25 1.80 9.42
N GLU A 32 -0.18 0.78 8.71
CA GLU A 32 -1.00 0.86 7.50
C GLU A 32 -1.98 -0.32 7.52
N CYS A 33 -3.06 -0.22 6.77
CA CYS A 33 -4.05 -1.31 6.75
C CYS A 33 -4.65 -1.46 5.35
N HIS A 34 -5.36 -2.56 5.13
CA HIS A 34 -6.02 -2.79 3.84
C HIS A 34 -7.42 -2.17 3.84
N TRP A 35 -8.41 -2.86 4.36
CA TRP A 35 -9.83 -2.47 4.23
C TRP A 35 -10.45 -2.31 5.63
N PRO A 36 -10.40 -1.10 6.22
CA PRO A 36 -10.80 -0.92 7.63
C PRO A 36 -12.31 -0.76 7.84
N TYR A 37 -13.13 -0.85 6.80
CA TYR A 37 -14.52 -0.39 6.79
C TYR A 37 -15.45 -1.16 7.74
N ALA A 38 -15.06 -2.34 8.21
CA ALA A 38 -15.80 -3.09 9.22
C ALA A 38 -15.64 -2.49 10.64
N PHE A 39 -14.68 -1.58 10.83
CA PHE A 39 -14.40 -0.99 12.13
C PHE A 39 -14.83 0.48 12.15
N LYS A 40 -15.42 0.91 13.27
CA LYS A 40 -15.81 2.32 13.41
C LYS A 40 -14.57 3.21 13.39
N ALA A 41 -14.58 4.24 12.54
CA ALA A 41 -13.45 5.15 12.40
C ALA A 41 -13.07 5.80 13.75
N ALA A 42 -14.05 6.07 14.60
CA ALA A 42 -13.79 6.65 15.93
C ALA A 42 -12.93 5.74 16.81
N ASP A 43 -13.17 4.41 16.76
CA ASP A 43 -12.38 3.46 17.56
C ASP A 43 -10.95 3.34 17.02
N VAL A 44 -10.80 3.33 15.70
CA VAL A 44 -9.48 3.31 15.05
C VAL A 44 -8.73 4.62 15.38
N LYS A 45 -9.39 5.76 15.24
CA LYS A 45 -8.80 7.06 15.56
C LYS A 45 -8.33 7.12 17.02
N LYS A 46 -9.16 6.62 17.94
CA LYS A 46 -8.82 6.57 19.37
C LYS A 46 -7.55 5.74 19.62
N ALA A 47 -7.42 4.59 18.94
CA ALA A 47 -6.21 3.75 19.07
C ALA A 47 -4.97 4.46 18.51
N LEU A 48 -5.11 5.14 17.35
CA LEU A 48 -4.01 5.91 16.77
C LEU A 48 -3.57 7.05 17.69
N ASP A 49 -4.53 7.79 18.26
CA ASP A 49 -4.24 8.90 19.18
C ASP A 49 -3.56 8.39 20.47
N HIS A 50 -4.04 7.28 20.99
CA HIS A 50 -3.48 6.70 22.23
C HIS A 50 -2.04 6.22 22.03
N THR A 51 -1.75 5.60 20.86
CA THR A 51 -0.43 5.03 20.60
C THR A 51 0.55 6.06 20.02
N GLY A 52 0.04 7.16 19.45
CA GLY A 52 0.84 8.14 18.73
C GLY A 52 1.32 7.63 17.36
N LEU A 53 0.80 6.51 16.88
CA LEU A 53 1.18 5.98 15.57
C LEU A 53 0.38 6.67 14.46
N ALA A 54 1.05 6.99 13.35
CA ALA A 54 0.37 7.49 12.15
C ALA A 54 -0.15 6.32 11.32
N MET A 55 -1.36 6.46 10.76
CA MET A 55 -1.87 5.56 9.72
C MET A 55 -1.35 6.05 8.38
N LEU A 56 -0.45 5.30 7.74
CA LEU A 56 0.20 5.74 6.49
C LEU A 56 -0.71 5.56 5.28
N GLY A 57 -1.55 4.54 5.27
CA GLY A 57 -2.43 4.31 4.14
C GLY A 57 -3.50 3.27 4.40
N LEU A 58 -4.50 3.28 3.53
CA LEU A 58 -5.55 2.27 3.46
C LEU A 58 -6.00 2.11 2.00
N ASN A 59 -6.70 1.02 1.70
CA ASN A 59 -7.08 0.69 0.31
C ASN A 59 -8.56 1.00 0.06
N THR A 60 -8.91 1.37 -1.18
CA THR A 60 -10.33 1.39 -1.60
C THR A 60 -10.91 -0.02 -1.50
N SER A 61 -12.22 -0.13 -1.28
CA SER A 61 -12.88 -1.43 -1.23
C SER A 61 -12.71 -2.18 -2.55
N ARG A 62 -12.69 -3.52 -2.45
CA ARG A 62 -12.35 -4.38 -3.60
C ARG A 62 -13.50 -4.66 -4.55
N GLY A 63 -14.74 -4.36 -4.15
CA GLY A 63 -15.92 -4.76 -4.87
C GLY A 63 -16.42 -6.13 -4.41
N ASP A 64 -16.99 -6.91 -5.32
CA ASP A 64 -17.52 -8.25 -5.02
C ASP A 64 -16.36 -9.28 -4.99
N VAL A 65 -15.75 -9.41 -3.83
CA VAL A 65 -14.63 -10.35 -3.63
C VAL A 65 -15.07 -11.81 -3.86
N ALA A 66 -16.29 -12.14 -3.46
CA ALA A 66 -16.80 -13.50 -3.68
C ALA A 66 -16.98 -13.80 -5.18
N GLY A 67 -17.32 -12.78 -5.96
CA GLY A 67 -17.38 -12.85 -7.42
C GLY A 67 -16.02 -12.69 -8.11
N GLY A 68 -14.94 -12.55 -7.35
CA GLY A 68 -13.58 -12.50 -7.89
C GLY A 68 -13.02 -11.12 -8.14
N GLU A 69 -13.70 -10.03 -7.69
CA GLU A 69 -13.16 -8.69 -7.86
C GLU A 69 -12.03 -8.39 -6.87
N ASN A 70 -11.09 -7.55 -7.28
CA ASN A 70 -9.99 -7.11 -6.43
C ASN A 70 -9.62 -5.66 -6.78
N GLY A 71 -10.60 -4.78 -6.68
CA GLY A 71 -10.50 -3.37 -7.09
C GLY A 71 -11.41 -3.10 -8.26
N LEU A 72 -11.82 -1.85 -8.42
CA LEU A 72 -12.87 -1.46 -9.37
C LEU A 72 -12.42 -0.36 -10.34
N SER A 73 -11.27 0.28 -10.08
CA SER A 73 -11.03 1.60 -10.67
C SER A 73 -10.59 1.53 -12.13
N ALA A 74 -10.19 0.35 -12.64
CA ALA A 74 -9.89 0.16 -14.08
C ALA A 74 -11.02 -0.56 -14.82
N LEU A 75 -12.17 -0.85 -14.16
CA LEU A 75 -13.26 -1.61 -14.76
C LEU A 75 -14.23 -0.63 -15.48
N PRO A 76 -14.32 -0.68 -16.84
CA PRO A 76 -15.12 0.33 -17.58
C PRO A 76 -16.58 0.39 -17.18
N ASN A 77 -17.19 -0.75 -16.83
CA ASN A 77 -18.61 -0.83 -16.50
C ASN A 77 -18.90 -0.60 -15.01
N ARG A 78 -17.89 -0.25 -14.20
CA ARG A 78 -18.04 -0.09 -12.75
C ARG A 78 -17.56 1.28 -12.26
N GLN A 79 -17.64 2.31 -13.14
CA GLN A 79 -17.08 3.63 -12.78
C GLN A 79 -17.79 4.27 -11.59
N ASP A 80 -19.11 4.16 -11.52
CA ASP A 80 -19.85 4.73 -10.38
C ASP A 80 -19.51 4.01 -9.08
N ASP A 81 -19.39 2.68 -9.13
CA ASP A 81 -18.97 1.89 -7.94
C ASP A 81 -17.56 2.21 -7.53
N ALA A 82 -16.65 2.39 -8.50
CA ALA A 82 -15.26 2.77 -8.22
C ALA A 82 -15.20 4.12 -7.52
N ARG A 83 -15.98 5.09 -7.99
CA ARG A 83 -16.02 6.43 -7.37
C ARG A 83 -16.64 6.40 -5.98
N ALA A 84 -17.66 5.58 -5.77
CA ALA A 84 -18.24 5.38 -4.45
C ALA A 84 -17.19 4.78 -3.49
N ALA A 85 -16.41 3.80 -3.96
CA ALA A 85 -15.33 3.20 -3.15
C ALA A 85 -14.23 4.22 -2.83
N ILE A 86 -13.90 5.09 -3.79
CA ILE A 86 -12.94 6.18 -3.57
C ILE A 86 -13.47 7.14 -2.50
N ASP A 87 -14.75 7.54 -2.61
CA ASP A 87 -15.37 8.47 -1.65
C ASP A 87 -15.40 7.86 -0.25
N GLU A 88 -15.77 6.58 -0.13
CA GLU A 88 -15.75 5.85 1.14
C GLU A 88 -14.35 5.86 1.76
N ALA A 89 -13.34 5.54 0.95
CA ALA A 89 -11.95 5.46 1.42
C ALA A 89 -11.45 6.84 1.87
N LEU A 90 -11.71 7.88 1.09
CA LEU A 90 -11.29 9.23 1.44
C LEU A 90 -12.00 9.73 2.70
N HIS A 91 -13.31 9.47 2.81
CA HIS A 91 -14.06 9.83 4.01
C HIS A 91 -13.46 9.16 5.25
N TYR A 92 -13.23 7.84 5.18
CA TYR A 92 -12.65 7.09 6.29
C TYR A 92 -11.24 7.59 6.61
N ALA A 93 -10.41 7.80 5.58
CA ALA A 93 -9.04 8.31 5.74
C ALA A 93 -9.03 9.66 6.47
N CYS A 94 -9.95 10.56 6.10
CA CYS A 94 -10.06 11.87 6.75
C CYS A 94 -10.43 11.73 8.23
N LEU A 95 -11.37 10.83 8.55
CA LEU A 95 -11.82 10.63 9.93
C LEU A 95 -10.68 10.15 10.83
N ILE A 96 -9.79 9.29 10.32
CA ILE A 96 -8.71 8.73 11.14
C ILE A 96 -7.37 9.45 10.97
N GLY A 97 -7.28 10.40 10.03
CA GLY A 97 -6.05 11.14 9.75
C GLY A 97 -5.01 10.34 8.95
N ALA A 98 -5.47 9.40 8.10
CA ALA A 98 -4.57 8.61 7.26
C ALA A 98 -3.90 9.49 6.21
N LYS A 99 -2.67 9.12 5.83
CA LYS A 99 -1.83 9.94 4.94
C LYS A 99 -2.08 9.68 3.46
N ALA A 100 -2.59 8.48 3.12
CA ALA A 100 -2.77 8.10 1.72
C ALA A 100 -3.93 7.10 1.57
N VAL A 101 -4.46 7.03 0.35
CA VAL A 101 -5.43 6.01 -0.07
C VAL A 101 -4.88 5.31 -1.32
N HIS A 102 -4.73 3.99 -1.27
CA HIS A 102 -4.40 3.16 -2.42
C HIS A 102 -5.67 2.90 -3.23
N VAL A 103 -5.71 3.41 -4.46
CA VAL A 103 -6.84 3.22 -5.37
C VAL A 103 -6.58 1.95 -6.18
N MET A 104 -7.31 0.89 -5.84
CA MET A 104 -7.11 -0.44 -6.42
C MET A 104 -7.71 -0.53 -7.82
N ALA A 105 -6.87 -0.92 -8.80
CA ALA A 105 -7.26 -0.97 -10.21
C ALA A 105 -8.30 -2.05 -10.50
N GLY A 106 -8.03 -3.27 -10.07
CA GLY A 106 -8.89 -4.42 -10.39
C GLY A 106 -8.40 -5.21 -11.59
N PHE A 107 -9.15 -6.26 -11.95
CA PHE A 107 -8.83 -7.15 -13.06
C PHE A 107 -9.44 -6.59 -14.35
N ALA A 108 -8.61 -6.07 -15.24
CA ALA A 108 -9.04 -5.41 -16.48
C ALA A 108 -7.86 -5.36 -17.45
N HIS A 109 -8.14 -5.05 -18.70
CA HIS A 109 -7.08 -4.90 -19.71
C HIS A 109 -7.55 -4.02 -20.85
N GLY A 110 -6.59 -3.52 -21.62
CA GLY A 110 -6.83 -2.78 -22.86
C GLY A 110 -7.07 -1.28 -22.62
N PRO A 111 -7.30 -0.56 -23.73
CA PRO A 111 -7.38 0.92 -23.67
C PRO A 111 -8.58 1.45 -22.90
N ASP A 112 -9.72 0.75 -22.91
CA ASP A 112 -10.87 1.21 -22.13
C ASP A 112 -10.61 1.13 -20.63
N ALA A 113 -9.90 0.08 -20.18
CA ALA A 113 -9.48 -0.03 -18.79
C ALA A 113 -8.50 1.09 -18.41
N HIS A 114 -7.56 1.40 -19.31
CA HIS A 114 -6.60 2.50 -19.10
C HIS A 114 -7.34 3.84 -18.94
N ASN A 115 -8.25 4.12 -19.86
CA ASN A 115 -9.01 5.38 -19.85
C ASN A 115 -9.87 5.49 -18.59
N THR A 116 -10.49 4.38 -18.19
CA THR A 116 -11.30 4.32 -16.96
C THR A 116 -10.43 4.58 -15.73
N PHE A 117 -9.29 3.90 -15.66
CA PHE A 117 -8.40 4.04 -14.50
C PHE A 117 -7.89 5.48 -14.36
N THR A 118 -7.38 6.06 -15.46
CA THR A 118 -6.87 7.44 -15.42
C THR A 118 -7.99 8.45 -15.09
N SER A 119 -9.20 8.24 -15.60
CA SER A 119 -10.37 9.06 -15.25
C SER A 119 -10.68 8.99 -13.75
N ASN A 120 -10.70 7.79 -13.18
CA ASN A 120 -10.96 7.59 -11.75
C ASN A 120 -9.82 8.14 -10.89
N LEU A 121 -8.57 8.06 -11.35
CA LEU A 121 -7.43 8.67 -10.63
C LEU A 121 -7.52 10.20 -10.62
N ARG A 122 -7.95 10.83 -11.72
CA ARG A 122 -8.18 12.28 -11.75
C ARG A 122 -9.26 12.68 -10.73
N TYR A 123 -10.37 11.90 -10.68
CA TYR A 123 -11.41 12.09 -9.68
C TYR A 123 -10.85 11.97 -8.26
N ALA A 124 -10.12 10.88 -7.98
CA ALA A 124 -9.59 10.61 -6.64
C ALA A 124 -8.60 11.70 -6.20
N THR A 125 -7.67 12.07 -7.07
CA THR A 125 -6.64 13.07 -6.74
C THR A 125 -7.24 14.45 -6.49
N GLN A 126 -8.24 14.84 -7.27
CA GLN A 126 -8.94 16.11 -7.09
C GLN A 126 -9.64 16.15 -5.73
N LYS A 127 -10.32 15.07 -5.34
CA LYS A 127 -10.98 15.02 -4.03
C LYS A 127 -9.98 14.97 -2.89
N ALA A 128 -8.97 14.13 -3.01
CA ALA A 128 -7.96 13.92 -1.97
C ALA A 128 -7.14 15.18 -1.68
N SER A 129 -6.87 16.00 -2.72
CA SER A 129 -6.04 17.21 -2.56
C SER A 129 -6.63 18.20 -1.56
N ARG A 130 -7.95 18.24 -1.43
CA ARG A 130 -8.64 19.15 -0.49
C ARG A 130 -8.35 18.79 0.97
N HIS A 131 -7.87 17.58 1.21
CA HIS A 131 -7.63 17.05 2.56
C HIS A 131 -6.16 16.75 2.82
N GLY A 132 -5.28 17.06 1.85
CA GLY A 132 -3.85 16.76 1.98
C GLY A 132 -3.53 15.27 1.97
N VAL A 133 -4.40 14.45 1.36
CA VAL A 133 -4.23 13.00 1.26
C VAL A 133 -3.60 12.66 -0.09
N ASN A 134 -2.62 11.78 -0.09
CA ASN A 134 -2.03 11.26 -1.32
C ASN A 134 -2.87 10.08 -1.85
N ILE A 135 -2.89 9.95 -3.17
CA ILE A 135 -3.43 8.77 -3.84
C ILE A 135 -2.25 7.90 -4.26
N LEU A 136 -2.33 6.63 -3.94
CA LEU A 136 -1.30 5.65 -4.29
C LEU A 136 -1.85 4.68 -5.33
N ILE A 137 -1.00 4.28 -6.27
CA ILE A 137 -1.26 3.17 -7.18
C ILE A 137 -0.11 2.17 -7.06
N GLU A 138 -0.44 0.88 -7.15
CA GLU A 138 0.49 -0.20 -6.87
C GLU A 138 0.47 -1.25 -7.97
N PRO A 139 1.63 -1.54 -8.58
CA PRO A 139 1.75 -2.70 -9.47
C PRO A 139 1.76 -4.00 -8.66
N LEU A 140 0.89 -4.95 -9.03
CA LEU A 140 0.82 -6.25 -8.37
C LEU A 140 1.39 -7.34 -9.26
N ASN A 141 2.01 -8.36 -8.63
CA ASN A 141 2.62 -9.47 -9.35
C ASN A 141 1.56 -10.47 -9.86
N HIS A 142 1.90 -11.16 -10.94
CA HIS A 142 0.98 -12.06 -11.62
C HIS A 142 0.74 -13.40 -10.88
N TYR A 143 1.55 -13.75 -9.89
CA TYR A 143 1.30 -14.95 -9.09
C TYR A 143 0.16 -14.72 -8.09
N ASP A 144 0.15 -13.54 -7.44
CA ASP A 144 -0.87 -13.20 -6.45
C ASP A 144 -2.13 -12.63 -7.09
N ALA A 145 -2.00 -11.93 -8.24
CA ALA A 145 -3.11 -11.19 -8.85
C ALA A 145 -3.06 -11.30 -10.38
N LYS A 146 -3.26 -12.52 -10.90
CA LYS A 146 -3.23 -12.77 -12.35
C LYS A 146 -4.30 -11.95 -13.07
N GLY A 147 -3.87 -11.10 -14.01
CA GLY A 147 -4.80 -10.25 -14.77
C GLY A 147 -5.11 -8.91 -14.13
N TYR A 148 -4.45 -8.59 -13.02
CA TYR A 148 -4.58 -7.25 -12.42
C TYR A 148 -4.08 -6.19 -13.40
N PHE A 149 -4.84 -5.10 -13.53
CA PHE A 149 -4.59 -4.11 -14.58
C PHE A 149 -3.20 -3.47 -14.48
N LEU A 150 -2.77 -3.12 -13.26
CA LEU A 150 -1.50 -2.43 -13.05
C LEU A 150 -0.45 -3.44 -12.58
N SER A 151 0.57 -3.71 -13.40
CA SER A 151 1.49 -4.82 -13.12
C SER A 151 2.97 -4.47 -13.20
N THR A 152 3.34 -3.27 -13.69
CA THR A 152 4.75 -2.87 -13.75
C THR A 152 4.94 -1.44 -13.28
N THR A 153 6.15 -1.15 -12.78
CA THR A 153 6.51 0.22 -12.38
C THR A 153 6.53 1.18 -13.57
N ALA A 154 6.89 0.70 -14.76
CA ALA A 154 6.88 1.53 -15.97
C ALA A 154 5.45 1.95 -16.33
N GLN A 155 4.49 1.02 -16.24
CA GLN A 155 3.08 1.33 -16.47
C GLN A 155 2.59 2.37 -15.44
N ALA A 156 2.93 2.19 -14.17
CA ALA A 156 2.54 3.12 -13.11
C ALA A 156 3.13 4.52 -13.36
N ALA A 157 4.42 4.59 -13.73
CA ALA A 157 5.09 5.88 -14.00
C ALA A 157 4.39 6.63 -15.15
N ASN A 158 4.06 5.92 -16.23
CA ASN A 158 3.36 6.51 -17.37
C ASN A 158 1.98 7.06 -16.95
N ILE A 159 1.24 6.32 -16.13
CA ILE A 159 -0.08 6.75 -15.63
C ILE A 159 0.08 7.99 -14.73
N ILE A 160 1.07 7.99 -13.84
CA ILE A 160 1.33 9.15 -12.96
C ILE A 160 1.64 10.40 -13.81
N GLU A 161 2.48 10.24 -14.84
CA GLU A 161 2.81 11.33 -15.76
C GLU A 161 1.59 11.82 -16.53
N GLU A 162 0.76 10.90 -17.04
CA GLU A 162 -0.46 11.23 -17.79
C GLU A 162 -1.49 11.96 -16.94
N VAL A 163 -1.73 11.48 -15.72
CA VAL A 163 -2.70 12.11 -14.80
C VAL A 163 -2.17 13.47 -14.32
N ALA A 164 -0.86 13.60 -14.14
CA ALA A 164 -0.16 14.84 -13.82
C ALA A 164 -0.69 15.53 -12.54
N ALA A 165 -1.12 14.75 -11.53
CA ALA A 165 -1.57 15.27 -10.25
C ALA A 165 -0.44 15.14 -9.21
N PRO A 166 -0.08 16.22 -8.51
CA PRO A 166 1.08 16.17 -7.59
C PRO A 166 0.90 15.21 -6.43
N ASN A 167 -0.35 14.91 -6.06
CA ASN A 167 -0.68 13.98 -4.98
C ASN A 167 -0.97 12.54 -5.47
N LEU A 168 -0.69 12.22 -6.75
CA LEU A 168 -0.72 10.83 -7.25
C LEU A 168 0.69 10.27 -7.17
N LYS A 169 0.88 9.17 -6.46
CA LYS A 169 2.19 8.60 -6.19
C LYS A 169 2.20 7.10 -6.38
N LEU A 170 3.39 6.57 -6.61
CA LEU A 170 3.64 5.14 -6.71
C LEU A 170 3.76 4.52 -5.30
N MET A 171 3.05 3.46 -5.05
CA MET A 171 3.35 2.55 -3.94
C MET A 171 4.30 1.49 -4.50
N PHE A 172 5.55 1.52 -4.01
CA PHE A 172 6.61 0.65 -4.49
C PHE A 172 6.77 -0.50 -3.49
N ASP A 173 6.10 -1.63 -3.77
CA ASP A 173 6.30 -2.82 -2.94
C ASP A 173 7.45 -3.64 -3.54
N CYS A 174 8.56 -3.72 -2.81
CA CYS A 174 9.75 -4.46 -3.23
C CYS A 174 9.43 -5.92 -3.59
N TYR A 175 8.45 -6.53 -2.90
CA TYR A 175 8.04 -7.91 -3.17
C TYR A 175 7.43 -8.03 -4.57
N HIS A 176 6.45 -7.18 -4.88
CA HIS A 176 5.81 -7.22 -6.19
C HIS A 176 6.79 -6.85 -7.32
N VAL A 177 7.59 -5.81 -7.10
CA VAL A 177 8.53 -5.35 -8.11
C VAL A 177 9.60 -6.41 -8.38
N GLN A 178 10.13 -7.06 -7.33
CA GLN A 178 11.14 -8.12 -7.52
C GLN A 178 10.59 -9.26 -8.38
N LEU A 179 9.36 -9.71 -8.09
CA LEU A 179 8.74 -10.81 -8.84
C LEU A 179 8.47 -10.48 -10.30
N MET A 180 8.13 -9.22 -10.60
CA MET A 180 7.74 -8.83 -11.97
C MET A 180 8.91 -8.30 -12.80
N GLU A 181 9.81 -7.56 -12.18
CA GLU A 181 10.77 -6.75 -12.94
C GLU A 181 12.21 -6.91 -12.43
N GLY A 182 12.41 -7.16 -11.12
CA GLY A 182 13.73 -7.19 -10.53
C GLY A 182 14.40 -5.82 -10.49
N ASP A 183 15.72 -5.81 -10.32
CA ASP A 183 16.53 -4.59 -10.39
C ASP A 183 16.07 -3.49 -9.42
N LEU A 184 15.79 -3.89 -8.17
CA LEU A 184 15.23 -2.99 -7.16
C LEU A 184 16.08 -1.72 -6.97
N THR A 185 17.41 -1.85 -6.94
CA THR A 185 18.32 -0.75 -6.65
C THR A 185 18.19 0.38 -7.68
N HIS A 186 18.27 0.05 -8.98
CA HIS A 186 18.16 1.07 -10.03
C HIS A 186 16.74 1.63 -10.13
N ARG A 187 15.73 0.77 -9.95
CA ARG A 187 14.34 1.21 -10.00
C ARG A 187 14.01 2.18 -8.87
N LEU A 188 14.47 1.89 -7.64
CA LEU A 188 14.30 2.81 -6.50
C LEU A 188 14.96 4.15 -6.81
N SER A 189 16.19 4.13 -7.35
CA SER A 189 16.91 5.38 -7.69
C SER A 189 16.13 6.21 -8.72
N THR A 190 15.66 5.55 -9.79
CA THR A 190 15.01 6.23 -10.90
C THR A 190 13.62 6.75 -10.52
N LEU A 191 12.86 5.94 -9.75
CA LEU A 191 11.46 6.21 -9.48
C LEU A 191 11.25 6.99 -8.17
N MET A 192 12.30 7.23 -7.38
CA MET A 192 12.18 7.89 -6.07
C MET A 192 11.32 9.16 -6.10
N PRO A 193 11.41 10.05 -7.12
CA PRO A 193 10.55 11.25 -7.15
C PRO A 193 9.06 10.95 -7.27
N LEU A 194 8.70 9.77 -7.81
CA LEU A 194 7.30 9.37 -7.98
C LEU A 194 6.77 8.60 -6.77
N ILE A 195 7.66 8.04 -5.93
CA ILE A 195 7.27 7.13 -4.84
C ILE A 195 6.63 7.89 -3.70
N GLY A 196 5.46 7.44 -3.26
CA GLY A 196 4.76 7.97 -2.09
C GLY A 196 4.89 7.07 -0.87
N HIS A 197 5.07 5.75 -1.10
CA HIS A 197 5.22 4.75 -0.04
C HIS A 197 6.05 3.59 -0.57
N ILE A 198 6.83 2.96 0.33
CA ILE A 198 7.63 1.79 0.00
C ILE A 198 7.23 0.66 0.96
N GLN A 199 7.00 -0.53 0.40
CA GLN A 199 6.67 -1.74 1.16
C GLN A 199 7.71 -2.83 0.87
N PHE A 200 7.75 -3.85 1.73
CA PHE A 200 8.68 -4.95 1.57
C PHE A 200 8.17 -6.25 2.18
N ALA A 201 8.58 -7.35 1.57
CA ALA A 201 8.47 -8.71 2.08
C ALA A 201 9.50 -9.57 1.35
N SER A 202 9.87 -10.71 1.92
CA SER A 202 10.80 -11.62 1.26
C SER A 202 10.18 -12.21 -0.02
N VAL A 203 11.05 -12.60 -0.94
CA VAL A 203 10.69 -13.29 -2.19
C VAL A 203 11.32 -14.67 -2.13
N PRO A 204 10.61 -15.75 -2.48
CA PRO A 204 9.28 -15.77 -3.12
C PRO A 204 8.06 -15.94 -2.19
N ASP A 205 8.25 -16.17 -0.90
CA ASP A 205 7.20 -16.65 0.02
C ASP A 205 6.38 -15.53 0.68
N ARG A 206 6.75 -14.25 0.41
CA ARG A 206 6.14 -13.07 1.03
C ARG A 206 6.28 -13.09 2.58
N GLY A 207 7.37 -13.67 3.08
CA GLY A 207 7.67 -13.78 4.51
C GLY A 207 8.50 -12.61 5.04
N THR A 208 9.17 -12.84 6.17
CA THR A 208 10.01 -11.81 6.83
C THR A 208 11.22 -11.44 5.96
N PRO A 209 11.73 -10.20 6.08
CA PRO A 209 12.79 -9.71 5.16
C PRO A 209 14.20 -10.27 5.43
N ASP A 210 14.34 -11.11 6.45
CA ASP A 210 15.67 -11.66 6.81
C ASP A 210 16.01 -12.98 6.10
N HIS A 211 15.22 -13.34 5.08
CA HIS A 211 15.49 -14.52 4.24
C HIS A 211 15.02 -14.27 2.81
N GLY A 212 15.13 -15.30 1.97
CA GLY A 212 14.71 -15.22 0.57
C GLY A 212 15.81 -14.69 -0.36
N GLU A 213 15.42 -14.32 -1.57
CA GLU A 213 16.40 -13.98 -2.61
C GLU A 213 16.80 -12.50 -2.61
N VAL A 214 16.16 -11.65 -1.81
CA VAL A 214 16.47 -10.21 -1.75
C VAL A 214 17.28 -9.90 -0.50
N ASN A 215 18.42 -9.22 -0.66
CA ASN A 215 19.22 -8.75 0.46
C ASN A 215 18.64 -7.41 0.97
N PHE A 216 17.74 -7.51 1.89
CA PHE A 216 17.11 -6.30 2.44
C PHE A 216 18.04 -5.40 3.26
N UNK A 217 19.07 -5.68 3.73
CA UNK A 217 20.01 -4.96 4.23
C UNK A 217 20.43 -3.98 3.37
N HIS A 218 20.89 -4.53 2.16
CA HIS A 218 21.36 -3.68 1.08
C HIS A 218 20.26 -2.72 0.58
N VAL A 219 19.07 -3.24 0.37
CA VAL A 219 17.94 -2.43 -0.16
C VAL A 219 17.61 -1.27 0.80
N PHE A 220 17.55 -1.53 2.11
CA PHE A 220 17.22 -0.49 3.09
C PHE A 220 18.32 0.57 3.16
N ASP A 221 19.61 0.16 3.13
CA ASP A 221 20.73 1.11 3.08
C ASP A 221 20.64 2.01 1.84
N HIS A 222 20.31 1.41 0.70
CA HIS A 222 20.15 2.16 -0.54
C HIS A 222 19.01 3.17 -0.45
N ILE A 223 17.85 2.75 0.07
CA ILE A 223 16.70 3.62 0.29
C ILE A 223 17.08 4.82 1.18
N ALA A 224 17.83 4.55 2.26
CA ALA A 224 18.30 5.60 3.17
C ALA A 224 19.27 6.57 2.45
N GLN A 225 20.19 6.05 1.63
CA GLN A 225 21.11 6.87 0.83
C GLN A 225 20.38 7.77 -0.17
N LEU A 226 19.21 7.34 -0.67
CA LEU A 226 18.36 8.14 -1.55
C LEU A 226 17.59 9.22 -0.79
N GLY A 227 17.76 9.31 0.54
CA GLY A 227 17.13 10.35 1.35
C GLY A 227 15.71 10.05 1.80
N TRP A 228 15.28 8.79 1.75
CA TRP A 228 13.93 8.41 2.19
C TRP A 228 13.85 8.42 3.72
N GLU A 229 12.94 9.20 4.26
CA GLU A 229 12.82 9.37 5.71
C GLU A 229 11.52 8.81 6.29
N LYS A 230 10.60 8.34 5.45
CA LYS A 230 9.32 7.79 5.94
C LYS A 230 9.49 6.33 6.39
N PRO A 231 8.61 5.82 7.27
CA PRO A 231 8.66 4.40 7.60
C PRO A 231 8.41 3.51 6.37
N LEU A 232 9.09 2.36 6.31
CA LEU A 232 8.90 1.35 5.27
C LEU A 232 7.84 0.35 5.74
N GLY A 233 6.92 -0.02 4.85
CA GLY A 233 5.79 -0.90 5.15
C GLY A 233 6.19 -2.36 5.21
N ALA A 234 6.13 -2.98 6.38
CA ALA A 234 6.36 -4.41 6.56
C ALA A 234 5.08 -5.16 6.16
N GLU A 235 4.95 -5.48 4.86
CA GLU A 235 3.74 -6.10 4.31
C GLU A 235 4.00 -7.58 4.00
N TYR A 236 4.37 -8.34 5.01
CA TYR A 236 4.70 -9.75 4.87
C TYR A 236 3.67 -10.64 5.59
N LYS A 237 3.59 -11.90 5.14
CA LYS A 237 2.76 -12.93 5.78
C LYS A 237 3.58 -13.58 6.90
N PRO A 238 3.14 -13.49 8.16
CA PRO A 238 3.95 -14.05 9.26
C PRO A 238 4.03 -15.57 9.26
N HIS A 239 3.09 -16.29 8.64
CA HIS A 239 3.02 -17.75 8.60
C HIS A 239 2.91 -18.41 9.98
N THR A 240 3.00 -17.62 11.04
CA THR A 240 2.78 -18.01 12.43
C THR A 240 2.20 -16.82 13.19
N ASN A 241 2.33 -16.81 14.50
CA ASN A 241 1.98 -15.66 15.34
C ASN A 241 2.93 -14.48 15.02
N THR A 242 2.39 -13.30 14.81
CA THR A 242 3.17 -12.12 14.39
C THR A 242 4.36 -11.84 15.32
N GLU A 243 4.16 -11.91 16.64
CA GLU A 243 5.21 -11.60 17.60
C GLU A 243 6.46 -12.47 17.44
N GLN A 244 6.28 -13.71 16.99
CA GLN A 244 7.39 -14.64 16.78
C GLN A 244 8.24 -14.30 15.56
N THR A 245 7.73 -13.45 14.67
CA THR A 245 8.40 -13.12 13.40
C THR A 245 9.20 -11.82 13.46
N LEU A 246 9.23 -11.11 14.58
CA LEU A 246 9.71 -9.72 14.62
C LEU A 246 11.23 -9.57 14.84
N ASN A 247 11.98 -10.66 14.96
CA ASN A 247 13.41 -10.60 15.24
C ASN A 247 14.22 -9.86 14.17
N TRP A 248 13.74 -9.88 12.91
CA TRP A 248 14.40 -9.15 11.83
C TRP A 248 14.54 -7.65 12.13
N MET A 249 13.62 -7.08 12.90
CA MET A 249 13.66 -5.65 13.22
C MET A 249 14.93 -5.26 14.00
N LYS A 250 15.47 -6.17 14.79
CA LYS A 250 16.70 -5.91 15.54
C LYS A 250 17.94 -5.86 14.64
N ASN A 251 17.89 -6.61 13.55
CA ASN A 251 19.04 -6.77 12.66
C ASN A 251 19.03 -5.77 11.49
N LEU A 252 17.86 -5.25 11.13
CA LEU A 252 17.69 -4.41 9.95
C LEU A 252 17.30 -2.95 10.27
N ARG A 253 17.31 -2.55 11.56
CA ARG A 253 17.04 -1.18 12.00
C ARG A 253 18.21 -0.25 11.89
#